data_07b415150dd21905f4b8905a80b3f2c6
#
_entry.id   07b415150dd21905f4b8905a80b3f2c6
#
_cell.length_a   1.000
_cell.length_b   1.000
_cell.length_c   1.000
_cell.angle_alpha   90.00
_cell.angle_beta   90.00
_cell.angle_gamma   90.00
#
_symmetry.space_group_name_H-M   'P 1'
#
loop_
_entity.id
_entity.type
_entity.pdbx_description
1 polymer ?
#
loop_
_entity_poly.entity_id
_entity_poly.type
_entity_poly.pdbx_seq_one_letter_code
_entity_poly.pdbx_strand_id
1 'polypeptide(L)'
;MMKISRKMKALMSIIMACIMCVGVLFSMKSDVYADSSKEYVYDNAGILTADEISKLKSQCKKASADSECDIVIITTNIGHDGSTMDSYLKKFLDDNGYSKDAVIYGVDMQSRADRMYTQGKAGTDISQETIDDIRKACEEKLSDKDYYK
;
A
#
# COMPACT_ATOMS: atom_id res chain seq x y z
N MET A 1 18.31 -10.90 -19.72
CA MET A 1 16.87 -10.86 -19.44
C MET A 1 16.59 -11.71 -18.20
N MET A 2 16.48 -11.09 -17.04
CA MET A 2 16.16 -11.79 -15.79
C MET A 2 14.72 -12.32 -15.87
N LYS A 3 14.54 -13.65 -15.72
CA LYS A 3 13.22 -14.25 -15.57
C LYS A 3 12.60 -13.74 -14.28
N ILE A 4 11.63 -12.87 -14.40
CA ILE A 4 10.80 -12.41 -13.26
C ILE A 4 10.17 -13.68 -12.66
N SER A 5 10.52 -13.98 -11.40
CA SER A 5 9.98 -15.12 -10.67
C SER A 5 8.45 -15.05 -10.66
N ARG A 6 7.78 -16.19 -10.82
CA ARG A 6 6.31 -16.28 -10.70
C ARG A 6 5.79 -15.69 -9.39
N LYS A 7 6.62 -15.75 -8.36
CA LYS A 7 6.40 -15.19 -7.01
C LYS A 7 6.25 -13.66 -7.03
N MET A 8 7.10 -12.97 -7.80
CA MET A 8 7.11 -11.53 -7.94
C MET A 8 5.92 -11.00 -8.73
N LYS A 9 5.44 -11.79 -9.72
CA LYS A 9 4.20 -11.45 -10.45
C LYS A 9 2.95 -11.53 -9.57
N ALA A 10 2.95 -12.46 -8.62
CA ALA A 10 1.86 -12.60 -7.66
C ALA A 10 1.79 -11.40 -6.69
N LEU A 11 2.94 -10.95 -6.14
CA LEU A 11 3.02 -9.78 -5.27
C LEU A 11 2.51 -8.52 -5.97
N MET A 12 2.95 -8.28 -7.20
CA MET A 12 2.45 -7.16 -8.00
C MET A 12 0.95 -7.18 -8.20
N SER A 13 0.39 -8.35 -8.51
CA SER A 13 -1.06 -8.52 -8.71
C SER A 13 -1.85 -8.19 -7.44
N ILE A 14 -1.28 -8.47 -6.27
CA ILE A 14 -1.92 -8.27 -4.96
C ILE A 14 -1.92 -6.81 -4.58
N ILE A 15 -0.75 -6.18 -4.64
CA ILE A 15 -0.61 -4.75 -4.33
C ILE A 15 -1.47 -3.94 -5.31
N MET A 16 -1.53 -4.37 -6.57
CA MET A 16 -2.39 -3.81 -7.60
C MET A 16 -3.89 -3.96 -7.29
N ALA A 17 -4.31 -5.13 -6.78
CA ALA A 17 -5.70 -5.37 -6.38
C ALA A 17 -6.09 -4.50 -5.16
N CYS A 18 -5.19 -4.32 -4.19
CA CYS A 18 -5.43 -3.44 -3.04
C CYS A 18 -5.60 -1.97 -3.45
N ILE A 19 -4.77 -1.47 -4.37
CA ILE A 19 -4.89 -0.11 -4.90
C ILE A 19 -6.20 0.07 -5.65
N MET A 20 -6.60 -0.89 -6.47
CA MET A 20 -7.85 -0.84 -7.23
C MET A 20 -9.09 -0.84 -6.31
N CYS A 21 -9.06 -1.62 -5.22
CA CYS A 21 -10.16 -1.64 -4.26
C CYS A 21 -10.32 -0.31 -3.52
N VAL A 22 -9.23 0.35 -3.16
CA VAL A 22 -9.28 1.68 -2.51
C VAL A 22 -9.75 2.76 -3.48
N GLY A 23 -9.30 2.73 -4.73
CA GLY A 23 -9.68 3.71 -5.76
C GLY A 23 -11.17 3.65 -6.16
N VAL A 24 -11.80 2.48 -6.09
CA VAL A 24 -13.23 2.31 -6.42
C VAL A 24 -14.16 2.91 -5.36
N LEU A 25 -13.71 2.99 -4.12
CA LEU A 25 -14.52 3.52 -3.01
C LEU A 25 -14.62 5.05 -3.01
N PHE A 26 -13.76 5.75 -3.75
CA PHE A 26 -13.68 7.22 -3.77
C PHE A 26 -13.91 7.83 -5.15
N SER A 27 -14.94 7.40 -5.87
CA SER A 27 -15.32 8.04 -7.16
C SER A 27 -15.95 9.42 -6.92
N MET A 28 -15.13 10.43 -6.67
CA MET A 28 -15.51 11.84 -6.80
C MET A 28 -14.40 12.63 -7.49
N LYS A 29 -14.81 13.41 -8.49
CA LYS A 29 -13.94 14.20 -9.38
C LYS A 29 -13.27 15.35 -8.63
N SER A 30 -11.97 15.48 -8.71
CA SER A 30 -11.31 16.78 -8.85
C SER A 30 -9.86 16.69 -9.35
N ASP A 31 -9.51 17.69 -10.11
CA ASP A 31 -8.34 17.78 -10.97
C ASP A 31 -7.11 18.30 -10.24
N VAL A 32 -6.52 17.80 -9.28
CA VAL A 32 -5.20 18.24 -8.76
C VAL A 32 -4.96 17.86 -7.29
N TYR A 33 -4.95 16.58 -6.96
CA TYR A 33 -4.55 16.22 -5.60
C TYR A 33 -3.20 15.49 -5.52
N ALA A 34 -2.76 14.88 -6.62
CA ALA A 34 -1.49 14.16 -6.61
C ALA A 34 -0.30 15.12 -6.71
N ASP A 35 0.39 15.32 -5.60
CA ASP A 35 1.65 16.05 -5.57
C ASP A 35 2.72 15.28 -6.37
N SER A 36 3.23 15.91 -7.42
CA SER A 36 4.24 15.30 -8.29
C SER A 36 5.59 15.05 -7.61
N SER A 37 5.81 15.61 -6.43
CA SER A 37 7.02 15.44 -5.63
C SER A 37 6.97 14.23 -4.68
N LYS A 38 5.79 13.64 -4.47
CA LYS A 38 5.61 12.52 -3.55
C LYS A 38 5.92 11.18 -4.20
N GLU A 39 6.56 10.30 -3.44
CA GLU A 39 7.01 8.99 -3.94
C GLU A 39 5.93 7.93 -4.01
N TYR A 40 4.97 7.90 -3.14
CA TYR A 40 3.85 6.96 -2.99
C TYR A 40 4.21 5.47 -2.81
N VAL A 41 5.40 5.02 -3.24
CA VAL A 41 5.84 3.63 -3.09
C VAL A 41 7.26 3.59 -2.54
N TYR A 42 7.43 2.90 -1.43
CA TYR A 42 8.70 2.74 -0.70
C TYR A 42 9.03 1.26 -0.55
N ASP A 43 9.92 0.74 -1.36
CA ASP A 43 10.35 -0.65 -1.29
C ASP A 43 11.64 -0.80 -0.47
N ASN A 44 11.51 -0.63 0.85
CA ASN A 44 12.64 -0.73 1.78
C ASN A 44 13.07 -2.18 2.02
N ALA A 45 12.21 -3.15 1.71
CA ALA A 45 12.55 -4.58 1.77
C ALA A 45 13.28 -5.07 0.51
N GLY A 46 13.29 -4.29 -0.57
CA GLY A 46 13.94 -4.64 -1.83
C GLY A 46 13.33 -5.84 -2.53
N ILE A 47 12.02 -6.00 -2.44
CA ILE A 47 11.28 -7.15 -3.00
C ILE A 47 10.65 -6.86 -4.36
N LEU A 48 10.62 -5.60 -4.77
CA LEU A 48 10.06 -5.16 -6.04
C LEU A 48 11.15 -4.85 -7.06
N THR A 49 10.86 -5.09 -8.32
CA THR A 49 11.70 -4.63 -9.43
C THR A 49 11.45 -3.15 -9.74
N ALA A 50 12.38 -2.51 -10.44
CA ALA A 50 12.22 -1.11 -10.85
C ALA A 50 10.97 -0.87 -11.70
N ASP A 51 10.63 -1.81 -12.59
CA ASP A 51 9.40 -1.74 -13.40
C ASP A 51 8.14 -1.85 -12.55
N GLU A 52 8.16 -2.70 -11.52
CA GLU A 52 7.05 -2.86 -10.59
C GLU A 52 6.85 -1.61 -9.75
N ILE A 53 7.92 -1.05 -9.20
CA ILE A 53 7.88 0.22 -8.47
C ILE A 53 7.31 1.33 -9.35
N SER A 54 7.76 1.45 -10.60
CA SER A 54 7.28 2.48 -11.52
C SER A 54 5.78 2.36 -11.80
N LYS A 55 5.28 1.15 -12.03
CA LYS A 55 3.85 0.88 -12.26
C LYS A 55 3.02 1.18 -11.02
N LEU A 56 3.48 0.73 -9.85
CA LEU A 56 2.80 0.99 -8.58
C LEU A 56 2.74 2.48 -8.25
N LYS A 57 3.84 3.23 -8.46
CA LYS A 57 3.85 4.69 -8.30
C LYS A 57 2.81 5.37 -9.18
N SER A 58 2.73 4.98 -10.44
CA SER A 58 1.73 5.52 -11.38
C SER A 58 0.31 5.25 -10.91
N GLN A 59 0.04 4.06 -10.41
CA GLN A 59 -1.27 3.66 -9.93
C GLN A 59 -1.64 4.37 -8.60
N CYS A 60 -0.72 4.42 -7.63
CA CYS A 60 -0.93 5.15 -6.39
C CYS A 60 -1.18 6.62 -6.65
N LYS A 61 -0.39 7.24 -7.53
CA LYS A 61 -0.56 8.63 -7.92
C LYS A 61 -1.94 8.90 -8.54
N LYS A 62 -2.35 8.03 -9.47
CA LYS A 62 -3.68 8.14 -10.08
C LYS A 62 -4.79 7.96 -9.05
N ALA A 63 -4.71 6.93 -8.23
CA ALA A 63 -5.71 6.65 -7.19
C ALA A 63 -5.77 7.79 -6.15
N SER A 64 -4.62 8.37 -5.79
CA SER A 64 -4.56 9.54 -4.89
C SER A 64 -5.24 10.76 -5.49
N ALA A 65 -5.04 11.01 -6.79
CA ALA A 65 -5.72 12.10 -7.48
C ALA A 65 -7.24 11.88 -7.56
N ASP A 66 -7.66 10.65 -7.87
CA ASP A 66 -9.07 10.31 -8.03
C ASP A 66 -9.84 10.34 -6.69
N SER A 67 -9.15 10.06 -5.57
CA SER A 67 -9.77 9.95 -4.23
C SER A 67 -9.56 11.16 -3.33
N GLU A 68 -8.77 12.15 -3.73
CA GLU A 68 -8.34 13.27 -2.88
C GLU A 68 -7.69 12.82 -1.56
N CYS A 69 -7.02 11.68 -1.59
CA CYS A 69 -6.43 11.03 -0.44
C CYS A 69 -5.08 10.46 -0.83
N ASP A 70 -4.04 10.68 -0.04
CA ASP A 70 -2.72 10.09 -0.34
C ASP A 70 -2.78 8.56 -0.16
N ILE A 71 -2.43 7.82 -1.20
CA ILE A 71 -2.38 6.36 -1.18
C ILE A 71 -0.94 5.92 -1.30
N VAL A 72 -0.42 5.28 -0.24
CA VAL A 72 0.99 4.95 -0.07
C VAL A 72 1.17 3.45 0.14
N ILE A 73 2.23 2.91 -0.42
CA ILE A 73 2.67 1.53 -0.20
C ILE A 73 4.09 1.53 0.36
N ILE A 74 4.31 0.73 1.39
CA ILE A 74 5.65 0.54 1.96
C ILE A 74 5.92 -0.94 2.22
N THR A 75 7.09 -1.41 1.79
CA THR A 75 7.62 -2.69 2.22
C THR A 75 8.78 -2.46 3.17
N THR A 76 8.90 -3.29 4.19
CA THR A 76 9.95 -3.16 5.21
C THR A 76 10.48 -4.53 5.65
N ASN A 77 11.58 -4.52 6.37
CA ASN A 77 12.23 -5.72 6.91
C ASN A 77 12.78 -5.43 8.32
N ILE A 78 11.94 -4.83 9.18
CA ILE A 78 12.32 -4.32 10.49
C ILE A 78 11.63 -5.03 11.66
N GLY A 79 10.75 -5.97 11.38
CA GLY A 79 10.12 -6.83 12.39
C GLY A 79 8.96 -6.18 13.15
N HIS A 80 8.29 -5.19 12.56
CA HIS A 80 7.06 -4.63 13.12
C HIS A 80 5.85 -5.51 12.84
N ASP A 81 5.01 -5.67 13.84
CA ASP A 81 3.74 -6.38 13.77
C ASP A 81 2.63 -5.65 14.53
N GLY A 82 1.39 -6.04 14.30
CA GLY A 82 0.23 -5.55 15.04
C GLY A 82 0.25 -4.03 15.28
N SER A 83 0.15 -3.62 16.53
CA SER A 83 0.11 -2.21 16.93
C SER A 83 1.44 -1.47 16.71
N THR A 84 2.56 -2.16 16.68
CA THR A 84 3.87 -1.57 16.37
C THR A 84 3.94 -1.18 14.90
N MET A 85 3.34 -1.97 14.02
CA MET A 85 3.23 -1.63 12.60
C MET A 85 2.30 -0.43 12.38
N ASP A 86 1.15 -0.36 13.04
CA ASP A 86 0.24 0.79 12.95
C ASP A 86 0.94 2.09 13.39
N SER A 87 1.67 2.04 14.49
CA SER A 87 2.44 3.20 14.98
C SER A 87 3.54 3.63 14.01
N TYR A 88 4.22 2.67 13.40
CA TYR A 88 5.23 2.90 12.39
C TYR A 88 4.64 3.56 11.13
N LEU A 89 3.53 3.03 10.61
CA LEU A 89 2.88 3.56 9.41
C LEU A 89 2.36 4.98 9.63
N LYS A 90 1.74 5.24 10.79
CA LYS A 90 1.32 6.60 11.17
C LYS A 90 2.50 7.56 11.19
N LYS A 91 3.56 7.21 11.91
CA LYS A 91 4.77 8.03 12.00
C LYS A 91 5.39 8.26 10.63
N PHE A 92 5.41 7.24 9.77
CA PHE A 92 5.92 7.35 8.41
C PHE A 92 5.17 8.40 7.59
N LEU A 93 3.83 8.41 7.65
CA LEU A 93 3.01 9.42 6.97
C LEU A 93 3.31 10.83 7.48
N ASP A 94 3.39 10.99 8.79
CA ASP A 94 3.67 12.28 9.43
C ASP A 94 5.07 12.81 9.07
N ASP A 95 6.10 11.97 9.14
CA ASP A 95 7.49 12.34 8.87
C ASP A 95 7.75 12.68 7.40
N ASN A 96 6.99 12.09 6.49
CA ASN A 96 7.15 12.28 5.04
C ASN A 96 6.18 13.30 4.45
N GLY A 97 5.43 14.02 5.29
CA GLY A 97 4.58 15.13 4.88
C GLY A 97 3.39 14.72 4.01
N TYR A 98 2.87 13.51 4.22
CA TYR A 98 1.63 13.11 3.58
C TYR A 98 0.45 13.88 4.15
N SER A 99 -0.63 13.99 3.37
CA SER A 99 -1.80 14.74 3.76
C SER A 99 -2.47 14.14 5.01
N LYS A 100 -3.33 14.94 5.64
CA LYS A 100 -4.14 14.46 6.77
C LYS A 100 -5.10 13.34 6.35
N ASP A 101 -5.44 13.28 5.07
CA ASP A 101 -6.27 12.24 4.47
C ASP A 101 -5.37 11.28 3.71
N ALA A 102 -5.07 10.13 4.32
CA ALA A 102 -4.15 9.17 3.76
C ALA A 102 -4.53 7.72 4.09
N VAL A 103 -4.16 6.84 3.18
CA VAL A 103 -4.16 5.40 3.34
C VAL A 103 -2.74 4.90 3.09
N ILE A 104 -2.19 4.12 3.98
CA ILE A 104 -0.92 3.45 3.78
C ILE A 104 -1.05 1.95 4.00
N TYR A 105 -0.61 1.17 3.02
CA TYR A 105 -0.49 -0.28 3.13
C TYR A 105 0.97 -0.65 3.34
N GLY A 106 1.24 -1.30 4.46
CA GLY A 106 2.58 -1.73 4.85
C GLY A 106 2.70 -3.25 4.92
N VAL A 107 3.82 -3.77 4.40
CA VAL A 107 4.18 -5.18 4.49
C VAL A 107 5.55 -5.28 5.14
N ASP A 108 5.66 -6.00 6.25
CA ASP A 108 6.94 -6.30 6.89
C ASP A 108 7.35 -7.74 6.61
N MET A 109 8.45 -7.91 5.91
CA MET A 109 8.93 -9.22 5.48
C MET A 109 9.61 -10.01 6.60
N GLN A 110 10.10 -9.36 7.64
CA GLN A 110 10.73 -10.01 8.77
C GLN A 110 9.68 -10.61 9.72
N SER A 111 8.67 -9.85 10.08
CA SER A 111 7.56 -10.32 10.94
C SER A 111 6.50 -11.10 10.17
N ARG A 112 6.51 -11.02 8.84
CA ARG A 112 5.48 -11.57 7.95
C ARG A 112 4.10 -11.01 8.28
N ALA A 113 4.05 -9.72 8.56
CA ALA A 113 2.84 -8.99 8.90
C ALA A 113 2.52 -7.95 7.83
N ASP A 114 1.26 -7.71 7.61
CA ASP A 114 0.76 -6.60 6.81
C ASP A 114 -0.22 -5.76 7.63
N ARG A 115 -0.31 -4.50 7.29
CA ARG A 115 -1.26 -3.55 7.88
C ARG A 115 -1.73 -2.53 6.85
N MET A 116 -2.98 -2.14 6.96
CA MET A 116 -3.52 -0.95 6.32
C MET A 116 -3.86 0.06 7.40
N TYR A 117 -3.21 1.20 7.38
CA TYR A 117 -3.49 2.32 8.28
C TYR A 117 -4.16 3.44 7.49
N THR A 118 -5.20 4.01 8.06
CA THR A 118 -5.98 5.10 7.49
C THR A 118 -6.03 6.27 8.44
N GLN A 119 -5.96 7.49 7.91
CA GLN A 119 -6.10 8.71 8.72
C GLN A 119 -6.98 9.74 8.02
N GLY A 120 -7.51 10.69 8.82
CA GLY A 120 -8.38 11.73 8.34
C GLY A 120 -9.69 11.20 7.79
N LYS A 121 -10.14 11.76 6.67
CA LYS A 121 -11.39 11.38 6.00
C LYS A 121 -11.39 9.89 5.61
N ALA A 122 -10.25 9.37 5.14
CA ALA A 122 -10.12 7.96 4.82
C ALA A 122 -10.42 7.06 6.03
N GLY A 123 -10.00 7.48 7.23
CA GLY A 123 -10.29 6.75 8.47
C GLY A 123 -11.76 6.77 8.91
N THR A 124 -12.55 7.72 8.40
CA THR A 124 -13.99 7.79 8.67
C THR A 124 -14.83 7.14 7.58
N ASP A 125 -14.38 7.22 6.33
CA ASP A 125 -15.14 6.76 5.16
C ASP A 125 -14.90 5.28 4.83
N ILE A 126 -13.75 4.72 5.22
CA ILE A 126 -13.42 3.30 5.04
C ILE A 126 -13.71 2.56 6.36
N SER A 127 -14.70 1.68 6.34
CA SER A 127 -15.03 0.88 7.52
C SER A 127 -13.93 -0.13 7.84
N GLN A 128 -13.82 -0.52 9.12
CA GLN A 128 -12.88 -1.57 9.54
C GLN A 128 -13.15 -2.89 8.81
N GLU A 129 -14.41 -3.22 8.56
CA GLU A 129 -14.81 -4.42 7.79
C GLU A 129 -14.21 -4.37 6.37
N THR A 130 -14.28 -3.22 5.70
CA THR A 130 -13.66 -3.03 4.36
C THR A 130 -12.14 -3.19 4.41
N ILE A 131 -11.48 -2.64 5.44
CA ILE A 131 -10.05 -2.79 5.65
C ILE A 131 -9.68 -4.27 5.82
N ASP A 132 -10.43 -4.99 6.65
CA ASP A 132 -10.20 -6.39 6.94
C ASP A 132 -10.44 -7.27 5.70
N ASP A 133 -11.45 -6.98 4.90
CA ASP A 133 -11.72 -7.67 3.63
C ASP A 133 -10.58 -7.46 2.61
N ILE A 134 -10.08 -6.24 2.47
CA ILE A 134 -8.95 -5.92 1.59
C ILE A 134 -7.70 -6.66 2.08
N ARG A 135 -7.39 -6.60 3.38
CA ARG A 135 -6.25 -7.30 3.95
C ARG A 135 -6.35 -8.80 3.76
N LYS A 136 -7.51 -9.39 4.03
CA LYS A 136 -7.74 -10.82 3.84
C LYS A 136 -7.51 -11.24 2.39
N ALA A 137 -8.01 -10.47 1.42
CA ALA A 137 -7.76 -10.72 0.00
C ALA A 137 -6.27 -10.62 -0.37
N CYS A 138 -5.52 -9.74 0.29
CA CYS A 138 -4.08 -9.64 0.15
C CYS A 138 -3.36 -10.83 0.80
N GLU A 139 -3.73 -11.18 2.04
CA GLU A 139 -3.14 -12.29 2.79
C GLU A 139 -3.32 -13.64 2.08
N GLU A 140 -4.50 -13.90 1.51
CA GLU A 140 -4.76 -15.13 0.74
C GLU A 140 -3.78 -15.31 -0.41
N LYS A 141 -3.37 -14.23 -1.02
CA LYS A 141 -2.42 -14.24 -2.12
C LYS A 141 -0.96 -14.15 -1.66
N LEU A 142 -0.70 -13.45 -0.54
CA LEU A 142 0.61 -13.43 0.10
C LEU A 142 0.96 -14.78 0.73
N SER A 143 -0.03 -15.53 1.21
CA SER A 143 0.14 -16.85 1.82
C SER A 143 0.25 -18.00 0.81
N ASP A 144 0.15 -17.72 -0.49
CA ASP A 144 0.46 -18.74 -1.49
C ASP A 144 1.91 -19.18 -1.25
N LYS A 145 2.04 -20.36 -0.70
CA LYS A 145 3.08 -21.01 0.13
C LYS A 145 4.56 -20.76 -0.20
N ASP A 146 4.84 -20.04 -1.25
CA ASP A 146 6.18 -19.77 -1.76
C ASP A 146 6.78 -18.42 -1.32
N TYR A 147 5.99 -17.57 -0.66
CA TYR A 147 6.43 -16.24 -0.23
C TYR A 147 7.27 -16.25 1.04
N TYR A 148 7.08 -17.27 1.87
CA TYR A 148 7.61 -17.32 3.21
C TYR A 148 8.50 -18.52 3.47
N LYS A 149 9.14 -19.07 2.43
CA LYS A 149 10.18 -20.07 2.62
C LYS A 149 11.55 -19.48 2.50
#